data_c87c2be51344242b3d08300219581ff8
#
_entry.id   c87c2be51344242b3d08300219581ff8
#
_cell.length_a   1.000
_cell.length_b   1.000
_cell.length_c   1.000
_cell.angle_alpha   90.00
_cell.angle_beta   90.00
_cell.angle_gamma   90.00
#
_symmetry.space_group_name_H-M   'P 1'
#
loop_
_entity.id
_entity.type
_entity.pdbx_description
1 polymer ?
#
loop_
_entity_poly.entity_id
_entity_poly.type
_entity_poly.pdbx_seq_one_letter_code
_entity_poly.pdbx_strand_id
1 'polypeptide(L)'
;MEKALQEHGIEYDKVQSENPNSVERLCNMLINNGYKTIIISGGDSALNDAVNCLMQMPQDVRESIVLGVIPNGVMNDFARYWEFSTDNVEQTVEALQKRRVRKVDLGCIRYTNKEGERCRRYFLNCVNIGLVASLMNLRRQTRRLFGSRTLSFLSSLVMMIFQRMDYKMDLKINSEEVKRRVMTLCVGSARGYGQTPNAVPYNGLLDVSLVYQPKLTQLVEGFWLLVTNKFLNHRSVHPYRTREVELRQTAHAPVSVDGRLLGTPQGEYRITVEQEVINFLIP
;
A
#
# COMPACT_ATOMS: atom_id res chain seq x y z
N MET A 1 22.35 5.26 -10.02
CA MET A 1 21.37 4.53 -10.83
C MET A 1 21.56 4.73 -12.33
N GLU A 2 21.44 5.92 -12.89
CA GLU A 2 21.62 6.15 -14.35
C GLU A 2 22.97 5.66 -14.86
N LYS A 3 24.06 5.98 -14.15
CA LYS A 3 25.40 5.50 -14.46
C LYS A 3 25.49 3.96 -14.45
N ALA A 4 24.93 3.32 -13.45
CA ALA A 4 24.90 1.87 -13.33
C ALA A 4 24.09 1.21 -14.47
N LEU A 5 22.94 1.78 -14.86
CA LEU A 5 22.17 1.28 -16.00
C LEU A 5 22.97 1.35 -17.31
N GLN A 6 23.72 2.45 -17.53
CA GLN A 6 24.59 2.61 -18.70
C GLN A 6 25.78 1.64 -18.69
N GLU A 7 26.44 1.48 -17.54
CA GLU A 7 27.56 0.52 -17.37
C GLU A 7 27.16 -0.92 -17.66
N HIS A 8 25.88 -1.26 -17.38
CA HIS A 8 25.32 -2.57 -17.67
C HIS A 8 24.62 -2.69 -19.03
N GLY A 9 24.75 -1.66 -19.89
CA GLY A 9 24.23 -1.68 -21.26
C GLY A 9 22.68 -1.74 -21.34
N ILE A 10 21.97 -1.24 -20.33
CA ILE A 10 20.52 -1.19 -20.34
C ILE A 10 20.09 0.09 -21.06
N GLU A 11 19.50 -0.08 -22.24
CA GLU A 11 18.86 1.01 -22.98
C GLU A 11 17.50 1.34 -22.37
N TYR A 12 17.24 2.61 -22.13
CA TYR A 12 15.99 3.08 -21.57
C TYR A 12 15.67 4.52 -21.97
N ASP A 13 14.38 4.82 -22.04
CA ASP A 13 13.88 6.19 -22.11
C ASP A 13 13.43 6.65 -20.74
N LYS A 14 13.75 7.90 -20.41
CA LYS A 14 13.41 8.50 -19.12
C LYS A 14 12.39 9.59 -19.27
N VAL A 15 11.30 9.47 -18.49
CA VAL A 15 10.28 10.51 -18.37
C VAL A 15 10.15 10.92 -16.91
N GLN A 16 10.26 12.20 -16.65
CA GLN A 16 10.15 12.74 -15.29
C GLN A 16 8.74 13.20 -14.98
N SER A 17 8.23 12.77 -13.83
CA SER A 17 6.94 13.22 -13.31
C SER A 17 7.07 14.62 -12.69
N GLU A 18 6.28 15.57 -13.14
CA GLU A 18 6.26 16.93 -12.61
C GLU A 18 5.53 17.02 -11.25
N ASN A 19 4.55 16.16 -11.05
CA ASN A 19 3.76 16.09 -9.82
C ASN A 19 3.23 14.68 -9.58
N PRO A 20 2.78 14.36 -8.34
CA PRO A 20 2.29 13.03 -8.00
C PRO A 20 1.12 12.52 -8.84
N ASN A 21 0.34 13.40 -9.45
CA ASN A 21 -0.84 13.03 -10.25
C ASN A 21 -0.52 12.77 -11.73
N SER A 22 0.73 12.98 -12.15
CA SER A 22 1.13 12.78 -13.55
C SER A 22 1.52 11.33 -13.88
N VAL A 23 1.69 10.46 -12.87
CA VAL A 23 2.14 9.07 -13.07
C VAL A 23 1.18 8.28 -13.97
N GLU A 24 -0.13 8.35 -13.72
CA GLU A 24 -1.14 7.66 -14.55
C GLU A 24 -1.09 8.14 -16.01
N ARG A 25 -1.02 9.46 -16.22
CA ARG A 25 -0.92 10.05 -17.55
C ARG A 25 0.35 9.61 -18.28
N LEU A 26 1.49 9.59 -17.58
CA LEU A 26 2.76 9.17 -18.16
C LEU A 26 2.78 7.68 -18.48
N CYS A 27 2.23 6.83 -17.61
CA CYS A 27 2.08 5.40 -17.88
C CYS A 27 1.22 5.16 -19.13
N ASN A 28 0.07 5.83 -19.25
CA ASN A 28 -0.77 5.76 -20.43
C ASN A 28 -0.03 6.15 -21.70
N MET A 29 0.73 7.26 -21.65
CA MET A 29 1.54 7.72 -22.77
C MET A 29 2.58 6.67 -23.18
N LEU A 30 3.31 6.11 -22.24
CA LEU A 30 4.33 5.09 -22.50
C LEU A 30 3.71 3.82 -23.13
N ILE A 31 2.58 3.35 -22.59
CA ILE A 31 1.88 2.18 -23.12
C ILE A 31 1.41 2.42 -24.55
N ASN A 32 0.83 3.57 -24.83
CA ASN A 32 0.37 3.95 -26.16
C ASN A 32 1.52 4.10 -27.18
N ASN A 33 2.72 4.48 -26.69
CA ASN A 33 3.95 4.52 -27.49
C ASN A 33 4.62 3.13 -27.67
N GLY A 34 4.00 2.06 -27.18
CA GLY A 34 4.44 0.69 -27.40
C GLY A 34 5.45 0.14 -26.38
N TYR A 35 5.76 0.87 -25.32
CA TYR A 35 6.63 0.37 -24.25
C TYR A 35 5.99 -0.81 -23.53
N LYS A 36 6.72 -1.91 -23.38
CA LYS A 36 6.25 -3.15 -22.73
C LYS A 36 6.80 -3.33 -21.32
N THR A 37 7.88 -2.65 -20.98
CA THR A 37 8.46 -2.68 -19.62
C THR A 37 8.49 -1.26 -19.08
N ILE A 38 7.86 -1.04 -17.93
CA ILE A 38 7.77 0.27 -17.29
C ILE A 38 8.36 0.16 -15.89
N ILE A 39 9.44 0.90 -15.65
CA ILE A 39 10.12 0.92 -14.36
C ILE A 39 9.76 2.21 -13.62
N ILE A 40 9.18 2.08 -12.45
CA ILE A 40 8.80 3.20 -11.60
C ILE A 40 9.95 3.53 -10.64
N SER A 41 10.66 4.62 -10.90
CA SER A 41 11.61 5.17 -9.91
C SER A 41 10.84 6.03 -8.91
N GLY A 42 10.44 5.42 -7.79
CA GLY A 42 9.57 6.08 -6.81
C GLY A 42 9.29 5.24 -5.58
N GLY A 43 8.35 5.69 -4.77
CA GLY A 43 7.83 4.96 -3.61
C GLY A 43 6.54 4.22 -3.92
N ASP A 44 5.98 3.54 -2.88
CA ASP A 44 4.77 2.71 -2.99
C ASP A 44 3.58 3.44 -3.60
N SER A 45 3.40 4.74 -3.32
CA SER A 45 2.28 5.51 -3.89
C SER A 45 2.41 5.76 -5.39
N ALA A 46 3.62 5.96 -5.91
CA ALA A 46 3.84 6.12 -7.35
C ALA A 46 3.64 4.78 -8.07
N LEU A 47 4.13 3.69 -7.48
CA LEU A 47 3.90 2.34 -7.98
C LEU A 47 2.40 1.99 -7.97
N ASN A 48 1.67 2.38 -6.92
CA ASN A 48 0.22 2.20 -6.84
C ASN A 48 -0.54 2.93 -7.95
N ASP A 49 -0.10 4.17 -8.30
CA ASP A 49 -0.73 4.91 -9.40
C ASP A 49 -0.50 4.21 -10.75
N ALA A 50 0.72 3.71 -11.00
CA ALA A 50 1.00 2.93 -12.20
C ALA A 50 0.16 1.66 -12.29
N VAL A 51 0.02 0.93 -11.18
CA VAL A 51 -0.86 -0.25 -11.09
C VAL A 51 -2.32 0.11 -11.40
N ASN A 52 -2.85 1.18 -10.80
CA ASN A 52 -4.23 1.59 -11.04
C ASN A 52 -4.44 2.04 -12.50
N CYS A 53 -3.44 2.64 -13.14
CA CYS A 53 -3.45 2.92 -14.57
C CYS A 53 -3.58 1.62 -15.38
N LEU A 54 -2.72 0.62 -15.12
CA LEU A 54 -2.76 -0.67 -15.82
C LEU A 54 -4.10 -1.41 -15.61
N MET A 55 -4.67 -1.34 -14.42
CA MET A 55 -5.95 -1.99 -14.12
C MET A 55 -7.16 -1.35 -14.82
N GLN A 56 -6.98 -0.20 -15.44
CA GLN A 56 -7.99 0.44 -16.32
C GLN A 56 -7.86 -0.01 -17.77
N MET A 57 -6.72 -0.60 -18.15
CA MET A 57 -6.47 -1.09 -19.51
C MET A 57 -7.23 -2.39 -19.81
N PRO A 58 -7.51 -2.69 -21.09
CA PRO A 58 -7.95 -4.00 -21.52
C PRO A 58 -6.98 -5.10 -21.04
N GLN A 59 -7.52 -6.30 -20.86
CA GLN A 59 -6.75 -7.41 -20.27
C GLN A 59 -5.53 -7.78 -21.11
N ASP A 60 -5.67 -7.85 -22.42
CA ASP A 60 -4.62 -8.16 -23.38
C ASP A 60 -3.47 -7.15 -23.32
N VAL A 61 -3.80 -5.85 -23.22
CA VAL A 61 -2.80 -4.79 -23.04
C VAL A 61 -2.10 -4.95 -21.71
N ARG A 62 -2.86 -5.10 -20.62
CA ARG A 62 -2.31 -5.25 -19.26
C ARG A 62 -1.36 -6.45 -19.15
N GLU A 63 -1.74 -7.60 -19.70
CA GLU A 63 -0.92 -8.81 -19.70
C GLU A 63 0.35 -8.68 -20.54
N SER A 64 0.41 -7.75 -21.48
CA SER A 64 1.59 -7.46 -22.29
C SER A 64 2.60 -6.55 -21.59
N ILE A 65 2.22 -5.89 -20.49
CA ILE A 65 3.06 -4.93 -19.78
C ILE A 65 3.71 -5.58 -18.56
N VAL A 66 4.98 -5.29 -18.36
CA VAL A 66 5.74 -5.68 -17.18
C VAL A 66 6.08 -4.43 -16.39
N LEU A 67 5.68 -4.39 -15.11
CA LEU A 67 6.09 -3.34 -14.17
C LEU A 67 7.35 -3.75 -13.41
N GLY A 68 8.17 -2.76 -13.08
CA GLY A 68 9.26 -2.90 -12.14
C GLY A 68 9.37 -1.67 -11.25
N VAL A 69 10.22 -1.73 -10.24
CA VAL A 69 10.44 -0.63 -9.31
C VAL A 69 11.92 -0.42 -9.02
N ILE A 70 12.30 0.85 -9.01
CA ILE A 70 13.53 1.34 -8.39
C ILE A 70 13.09 2.11 -7.15
N PRO A 71 13.34 1.59 -5.95
CA PRO A 71 12.84 2.21 -4.73
C PRO A 71 13.47 3.59 -4.52
N ASN A 72 12.64 4.63 -4.40
CA ASN A 72 13.07 6.01 -4.13
C ASN A 72 12.05 6.73 -3.23
N GLY A 73 11.34 6.00 -2.41
CA GLY A 73 10.37 6.51 -1.44
C GLY A 73 10.87 6.41 -0.01
N VAL A 74 9.96 6.62 0.95
CA VAL A 74 10.28 6.56 2.38
C VAL A 74 10.18 5.14 2.93
N MET A 75 9.13 4.41 2.59
CA MET A 75 8.88 3.06 3.11
C MET A 75 9.33 1.99 2.12
N ASN A 76 8.88 2.08 0.86
CA ASN A 76 9.18 1.14 -0.21
C ASN A 76 8.86 -0.32 0.17
N ASP A 77 7.72 -0.54 0.84
CA ASP A 77 7.37 -1.84 1.42
C ASP A 77 7.27 -2.93 0.36
N PHE A 78 6.67 -2.63 -0.80
CA PHE A 78 6.57 -3.58 -1.89
C PHE A 78 7.92 -3.91 -2.51
N ALA A 79 8.77 -2.91 -2.73
CA ALA A 79 10.12 -3.11 -3.24
C ALA A 79 10.97 -3.94 -2.27
N ARG A 80 10.89 -3.67 -0.97
CA ARG A 80 11.59 -4.44 0.07
C ARG A 80 11.11 -5.88 0.16
N TYR A 81 9.85 -6.15 -0.11
CA TYR A 81 9.35 -7.53 -0.16
C TYR A 81 10.13 -8.36 -1.18
N TRP A 82 10.50 -7.75 -2.31
CA TRP A 82 11.30 -8.35 -3.38
C TRP A 82 12.81 -8.09 -3.23
N GLU A 83 13.25 -7.64 -2.04
CA GLU A 83 14.65 -7.37 -1.73
C GLU A 83 15.30 -6.26 -2.57
N PHE A 84 14.52 -5.45 -3.28
CA PHE A 84 15.04 -4.24 -3.91
C PHE A 84 15.40 -3.20 -2.86
N SER A 85 16.62 -2.65 -2.96
CA SER A 85 17.14 -1.67 -2.01
C SER A 85 17.68 -0.41 -2.71
N THR A 86 17.56 0.72 -2.03
CA THR A 86 18.22 1.97 -2.42
C THR A 86 19.74 1.91 -2.19
N ASP A 87 20.17 1.07 -1.25
CA ASP A 87 21.56 0.99 -0.80
C ASP A 87 22.40 0.06 -1.70
N ASN A 88 21.74 -0.80 -2.48
CA ASN A 88 22.38 -1.71 -3.42
C ASN A 88 21.84 -1.50 -4.84
N VAL A 89 22.39 -0.50 -5.51
CA VAL A 89 22.02 -0.13 -6.88
C VAL A 89 22.33 -1.25 -7.87
N GLU A 90 23.46 -1.93 -7.69
CA GLU A 90 23.90 -2.99 -8.60
C GLU A 90 22.96 -4.18 -8.59
N GLN A 91 22.54 -4.64 -7.40
CA GLN A 91 21.55 -5.71 -7.27
C GLN A 91 20.23 -5.38 -8.00
N THR A 92 19.78 -4.13 -7.89
CA THR A 92 18.58 -3.67 -8.59
C THR A 92 18.77 -3.70 -10.11
N VAL A 93 19.94 -3.26 -10.60
CA VAL A 93 20.26 -3.27 -12.04
C VAL A 93 20.39 -4.70 -12.57
N GLU A 94 21.06 -5.59 -11.84
CA GLU A 94 21.14 -7.01 -12.19
C GLU A 94 19.75 -7.67 -12.28
N ALA A 95 18.86 -7.36 -11.33
CA ALA A 95 17.49 -7.87 -11.35
C ALA A 95 16.75 -7.39 -12.61
N LEU A 96 16.93 -6.13 -12.99
CA LEU A 96 16.36 -5.58 -14.23
C LEU A 96 16.92 -6.28 -15.48
N GLN A 97 18.22 -6.62 -15.49
CA GLN A 97 18.85 -7.35 -16.60
C GLN A 97 18.34 -8.79 -16.73
N LYS A 98 18.16 -9.49 -15.60
CA LYS A 98 17.67 -10.87 -15.59
C LYS A 98 16.24 -11.01 -16.11
N ARG A 99 15.47 -9.91 -16.11
CA ARG A 99 14.10 -9.83 -16.63
C ARG A 99 13.18 -10.96 -16.12
N ARG A 100 13.38 -11.39 -14.88
CA ARG A 100 12.51 -12.39 -14.27
C ARG A 100 11.16 -11.74 -13.98
N VAL A 101 10.09 -12.35 -14.45
CA VAL A 101 8.74 -11.83 -14.30
C VAL A 101 7.91 -12.79 -13.46
N ARG A 102 7.15 -12.24 -12.53
CA ARG A 102 6.16 -12.97 -11.76
C ARG A 102 4.81 -12.27 -11.84
N LYS A 103 3.74 -13.04 -12.00
CA LYS A 103 2.39 -12.52 -11.81
C LYS A 103 2.15 -12.29 -10.32
N VAL A 104 1.62 -11.12 -9.98
CA VAL A 104 1.33 -10.71 -8.61
C VAL A 104 -0.15 -10.42 -8.43
N ASP A 105 -0.61 -10.68 -7.21
CA ASP A 105 -1.95 -10.39 -6.75
C ASP A 105 -2.07 -8.91 -6.39
N LEU A 106 -3.26 -8.38 -6.52
CA LEU A 106 -3.62 -7.06 -6.02
C LEU A 106 -4.79 -7.16 -5.06
N GLY A 107 -4.77 -6.36 -4.02
CA GLY A 107 -6.00 -6.08 -3.30
C GLY A 107 -6.84 -5.05 -4.05
N CYS A 108 -8.16 -5.16 -3.94
CA CYS A 108 -9.12 -4.22 -4.53
C CYS A 108 -10.12 -3.77 -3.47
N ILE A 109 -10.16 -2.48 -3.17
CA ILE A 109 -11.22 -1.87 -2.35
C ILE A 109 -12.28 -1.25 -3.24
N ARG A 110 -13.54 -1.65 -3.01
CA ARG A 110 -14.73 -1.08 -3.65
C ARG A 110 -15.51 -0.28 -2.62
N TYR A 111 -15.97 0.89 -3.01
CA TYR A 111 -16.68 1.82 -2.13
C TYR A 111 -17.57 2.77 -2.93
N THR A 112 -18.46 3.48 -2.25
CA THR A 112 -19.25 4.55 -2.84
C THR A 112 -18.66 5.89 -2.43
N ASN A 113 -18.40 6.78 -3.38
CA ASN A 113 -17.90 8.14 -3.09
C ASN A 113 -19.03 9.05 -2.57
N LYS A 114 -18.69 10.31 -2.27
CA LYS A 114 -19.65 11.28 -1.74
C LYS A 114 -20.75 11.65 -2.75
N GLU A 115 -20.46 11.52 -4.00
CA GLU A 115 -21.34 11.78 -5.13
C GLU A 115 -22.30 10.59 -5.42
N GLY A 116 -22.18 9.48 -4.65
CA GLY A 116 -22.97 8.28 -4.84
C GLY A 116 -22.48 7.32 -5.92
N GLU A 117 -21.31 7.57 -6.49
CA GLU A 117 -20.74 6.75 -7.54
C GLU A 117 -19.97 5.56 -6.96
N ARG A 118 -20.08 4.41 -7.62
CA ARG A 118 -19.32 3.20 -7.28
C ARG A 118 -17.88 3.34 -7.77
N CYS A 119 -16.96 3.40 -6.84
CA CYS A 119 -15.53 3.50 -7.09
C CYS A 119 -14.80 2.22 -6.72
N ARG A 120 -13.64 2.01 -7.33
CA ARG A 120 -12.70 0.95 -6.97
C ARG A 120 -11.28 1.50 -7.00
N ARG A 121 -10.43 0.98 -6.11
CA ARG A 121 -8.99 1.24 -6.12
C ARG A 121 -8.22 -0.02 -5.78
N TYR A 122 -7.17 -0.28 -6.54
CA TYR A 122 -6.28 -1.41 -6.33
C TYR A 122 -5.11 -1.02 -5.43
N PHE A 123 -4.57 -2.00 -4.72
CA PHE A 123 -3.41 -1.82 -3.87
C PHE A 123 -2.45 -3.00 -3.94
N LEU A 124 -1.17 -2.70 -3.81
CA LEU A 124 -0.07 -3.66 -3.76
C LEU A 124 0.24 -4.07 -2.33
N ASN A 125 0.29 -3.10 -1.42
CA ASN A 125 0.65 -3.34 -0.03
C ASN A 125 -0.59 -3.54 0.84
N CYS A 126 -1.31 -2.46 1.17
CA CYS A 126 -2.44 -2.57 2.07
C CYS A 126 -3.43 -1.40 2.02
N VAL A 127 -4.63 -1.71 2.53
CA VAL A 127 -5.61 -0.72 2.99
C VAL A 127 -5.52 -0.60 4.50
N ASN A 128 -5.43 0.64 5.01
CA ASN A 128 -5.54 0.94 6.43
C ASN A 128 -6.80 1.75 6.71
N ILE A 129 -7.54 1.36 7.73
CA ILE A 129 -8.77 2.02 8.18
C ILE A 129 -8.65 2.34 9.67
N GLY A 130 -8.87 3.60 10.04
CA GLY A 130 -8.77 4.09 11.41
C GLY A 130 -7.44 4.77 11.73
N LEU A 131 -6.82 4.42 12.87
CA LEU A 131 -5.71 5.16 13.45
C LEU A 131 -4.52 5.35 12.50
N VAL A 132 -4.08 4.30 11.81
CA VAL A 132 -2.92 4.40 10.91
C VAL A 132 -3.22 5.31 9.73
N ALA A 133 -4.42 5.27 9.18
CA ALA A 133 -4.84 6.21 8.14
C ALA A 133 -4.92 7.65 8.67
N SER A 134 -5.36 7.85 9.93
CA SER A 134 -5.36 9.17 10.60
C SER A 134 -3.95 9.72 10.77
N LEU A 135 -3.01 8.86 11.18
CA LEU A 135 -1.60 9.22 11.31
C LEU A 135 -0.98 9.67 9.98
N MET A 136 -1.32 8.99 8.88
CA MET A 136 -0.86 9.37 7.53
C MET A 136 -1.41 10.75 7.13
N ASN A 137 -2.67 11.03 7.45
CA ASN A 137 -3.28 12.33 7.22
C ASN A 137 -2.57 13.43 8.01
N LEU A 138 -2.37 13.21 9.30
CA LEU A 138 -1.71 14.16 10.20
C LEU A 138 -0.27 14.43 9.76
N ARG A 139 0.49 13.38 9.40
CA ARG A 139 1.84 13.52 8.87
C ARG A 139 1.90 14.36 7.60
N ARG A 140 0.91 14.25 6.72
CA ARG A 140 0.83 15.06 5.51
C ARG A 140 0.58 16.54 5.84
N GLN A 141 -0.25 16.82 6.83
CA GLN A 141 -0.53 18.19 7.30
C GLN A 141 0.66 18.80 8.04
N THR A 142 1.26 18.07 9.00
CA THR A 142 2.39 18.57 9.80
C THR A 142 3.66 18.74 8.97
N ARG A 143 3.87 17.96 7.92
CA ARG A 143 4.99 18.17 6.98
C ARG A 143 4.91 19.53 6.27
N ARG A 144 3.71 20.01 5.99
CA ARG A 144 3.52 21.36 5.42
C ARG A 144 3.87 22.46 6.42
N LEU A 145 3.69 22.20 7.73
CA LEU A 145 3.91 23.20 8.79
C LEU A 145 5.37 23.23 9.29
N PHE A 146 6.00 22.09 9.46
CA PHE A 146 7.28 21.98 10.15
C PHE A 146 8.50 21.74 9.25
N GLY A 147 8.32 21.45 7.97
CA GLY A 147 9.40 21.19 7.01
C GLY A 147 10.32 19.98 7.32
N SER A 148 10.35 19.52 8.56
CA SER A 148 11.17 18.41 9.05
C SER A 148 10.39 17.09 9.09
N ARG A 149 10.96 16.04 8.52
CA ARG A 149 10.36 14.68 8.51
C ARG A 149 10.28 14.06 9.91
N THR A 150 11.32 14.27 10.72
CA THR A 150 11.46 13.66 12.06
C THR A 150 10.52 14.33 13.06
N LEU A 151 10.45 15.66 13.05
CA LEU A 151 9.60 16.43 13.95
C LEU A 151 8.11 16.18 13.66
N SER A 152 7.75 16.11 12.40
CA SER A 152 6.40 15.76 11.94
C SER A 152 5.99 14.35 12.36
N PHE A 153 6.91 13.39 12.35
CA PHE A 153 6.64 12.02 12.81
C PHE A 153 6.45 11.97 14.33
N LEU A 154 7.34 12.64 15.08
CA LEU A 154 7.28 12.65 16.54
C LEU A 154 6.03 13.37 17.06
N SER A 155 5.66 14.51 16.48
CA SER A 155 4.43 15.23 16.83
C SER A 155 3.17 14.41 16.52
N SER A 156 3.17 13.67 15.41
CA SER A 156 2.06 12.78 15.05
C SER A 156 1.93 11.61 16.03
N LEU A 157 3.06 11.07 16.51
CA LEU A 157 3.08 10.00 17.50
C LEU A 157 2.54 10.49 18.87
N VAL A 158 2.95 11.68 19.29
CA VAL A 158 2.47 12.31 20.54
C VAL A 158 0.97 12.56 20.45
N MET A 159 0.48 13.17 19.36
CA MET A 159 -0.97 13.36 19.15
C MET A 159 -1.75 12.07 19.15
N MET A 160 -1.19 11.00 18.60
CA MET A 160 -1.80 9.67 18.58
C MET A 160 -2.04 9.11 19.99
N ILE A 161 -1.10 9.35 20.92
CA ILE A 161 -1.21 8.91 22.33
C ILE A 161 -2.36 9.65 23.04
N PHE A 162 -2.55 10.93 22.73
CA PHE A 162 -3.59 11.77 23.35
C PHE A 162 -4.97 11.61 22.71
N GLN A 163 -5.05 11.32 21.43
CA GLN A 163 -6.32 11.05 20.73
C GLN A 163 -6.62 9.56 20.82
N ARG A 164 -7.46 9.15 21.77
CA ARG A 164 -8.01 7.80 21.82
C ARG A 164 -8.93 7.58 20.62
N MET A 165 -8.35 7.34 19.46
CA MET A 165 -9.10 7.07 18.25
C MET A 165 -9.53 5.62 18.25
N ASP A 166 -10.80 5.38 18.50
CA ASP A 166 -11.49 4.11 18.28
C ASP A 166 -12.74 4.34 17.45
N TYR A 167 -13.00 3.43 16.55
CA TYR A 167 -14.11 3.50 15.61
C TYR A 167 -15.04 2.32 15.84
N LYS A 168 -16.34 2.58 15.95
CA LYS A 168 -17.32 1.51 15.97
C LYS A 168 -17.41 0.91 14.57
N MET A 169 -16.94 -0.31 14.41
CA MET A 169 -16.95 -1.01 13.13
C MET A 169 -17.87 -2.23 13.17
N ASP A 170 -18.57 -2.45 12.06
CA ASP A 170 -19.30 -3.66 11.75
C ASP A 170 -18.69 -4.24 10.48
N LEU A 171 -18.06 -5.40 10.60
CA LEU A 171 -17.35 -6.03 9.50
C LEU A 171 -17.50 -7.55 9.55
N LYS A 172 -17.37 -8.17 8.38
CA LYS A 172 -17.37 -9.63 8.22
C LYS A 172 -16.05 -10.07 7.59
N ILE A 173 -15.39 -11.03 8.22
CA ILE A 173 -14.17 -11.68 7.74
C ILE A 173 -14.42 -13.19 7.77
N ASN A 174 -14.36 -13.86 6.62
CA ASN A 174 -14.77 -15.24 6.48
C ASN A 174 -16.22 -15.46 6.99
N SER A 175 -16.40 -16.34 7.96
CA SER A 175 -17.70 -16.57 8.64
C SER A 175 -17.91 -15.75 9.90
N GLU A 176 -16.90 -14.98 10.34
CA GLU A 176 -16.93 -14.23 11.59
C GLU A 176 -17.49 -12.82 11.37
N GLU A 177 -18.49 -12.46 12.18
CA GLU A 177 -19.01 -11.09 12.25
C GLU A 177 -18.42 -10.36 13.46
N VAL A 178 -17.79 -9.23 13.21
CA VAL A 178 -17.15 -8.40 14.24
C VAL A 178 -17.87 -7.07 14.36
N LYS A 179 -18.56 -6.86 15.49
CA LYS A 179 -19.26 -5.60 15.85
C LYS A 179 -18.63 -5.02 17.10
N ARG A 180 -17.50 -4.31 16.95
CA ARG A 180 -16.70 -3.81 18.09
C ARG A 180 -16.09 -2.44 17.80
N ARG A 181 -15.52 -1.86 18.86
CA ARG A 181 -14.63 -0.69 18.73
C ARG A 181 -13.25 -1.15 18.30
N VAL A 182 -12.82 -0.66 17.17
CA VAL A 182 -11.56 -1.01 16.49
C VAL A 182 -10.69 0.23 16.43
N MET A 183 -9.45 0.12 16.83
CA MET A 183 -8.48 1.21 16.73
C MET A 183 -7.95 1.32 15.28
N THR A 184 -7.57 0.21 14.71
CA THR A 184 -7.11 0.13 13.32
C THR A 184 -7.40 -1.23 12.71
N LEU A 185 -7.74 -1.22 11.44
CA LEU A 185 -7.85 -2.40 10.58
C LEU A 185 -6.85 -2.22 9.43
N CYS A 186 -5.98 -3.19 9.24
CA CYS A 186 -5.10 -3.29 8.07
C CYS A 186 -5.46 -4.54 7.28
N VAL A 187 -5.66 -4.39 5.97
CA VAL A 187 -5.89 -5.49 5.02
C VAL A 187 -4.78 -5.44 3.98
N GLY A 188 -3.88 -6.41 3.99
CA GLY A 188 -2.68 -6.44 3.17
C GLY A 188 -2.68 -7.53 2.11
N SER A 189 -2.28 -7.18 0.89
CA SER A 189 -1.93 -8.12 -0.18
C SER A 189 -0.42 -8.43 -0.12
N ALA A 190 0.38 -7.49 0.35
CA ALA A 190 1.79 -7.65 0.69
C ALA A 190 2.08 -7.07 2.08
N ARG A 191 3.35 -6.94 2.45
CA ARG A 191 3.74 -6.34 3.73
C ARG A 191 3.30 -4.89 3.78
N GLY A 192 2.32 -4.59 4.62
CA GLY A 192 1.75 -3.25 4.78
C GLY A 192 2.17 -2.60 6.10
N TYR A 193 3.09 -1.65 6.07
CA TYR A 193 3.51 -0.84 7.22
C TYR A 193 3.84 -1.67 8.49
N GLY A 194 4.36 -2.89 8.32
CA GLY A 194 4.65 -3.82 9.41
C GLY A 194 3.43 -4.48 10.07
N GLN A 195 2.21 -4.17 9.64
CA GLN A 195 0.98 -4.70 10.23
C GLN A 195 0.57 -6.05 9.63
N THR A 196 0.97 -6.34 8.40
CA THR A 196 0.74 -7.61 7.70
C THR A 196 2.06 -8.24 7.27
N PRO A 197 2.95 -8.61 8.22
CA PRO A 197 4.31 -9.05 7.91
C PRO A 197 4.38 -10.36 7.13
N ASN A 198 3.33 -11.18 7.21
CA ASN A 198 3.26 -12.51 6.60
C ASN A 198 2.48 -12.52 5.27
N ALA A 199 2.02 -11.37 4.80
CA ALA A 199 1.29 -11.28 3.53
C ALA A 199 2.21 -11.57 2.35
N VAL A 200 1.70 -12.34 1.39
CA VAL A 200 2.44 -12.85 0.22
C VAL A 200 1.66 -12.45 -1.04
N PRO A 201 2.22 -11.60 -1.91
CA PRO A 201 1.49 -10.99 -3.04
C PRO A 201 1.32 -11.95 -4.25
N TYR A 202 1.19 -13.23 -4.03
CA TYR A 202 0.97 -14.24 -5.07
C TYR A 202 0.39 -15.57 -4.51
N ASN A 203 -0.32 -15.52 -3.37
CA ASN A 203 -0.96 -16.70 -2.79
C ASN A 203 -2.49 -16.67 -2.85
N GLY A 204 -3.06 -15.63 -3.48
CA GLY A 204 -4.49 -15.46 -3.63
C GLY A 204 -5.22 -15.12 -2.34
N LEU A 205 -4.53 -14.59 -1.33
CA LEU A 205 -5.09 -14.29 -0.02
C LEU A 205 -4.69 -12.88 0.46
N LEU A 206 -5.53 -12.31 1.31
CA LEU A 206 -5.28 -11.09 2.05
C LEU A 206 -4.99 -11.45 3.51
N ASP A 207 -3.93 -10.89 4.06
CA ASP A 207 -3.69 -10.91 5.50
C ASP A 207 -4.37 -9.72 6.15
N VAL A 208 -5.06 -9.96 7.25
CA VAL A 208 -5.81 -8.93 7.98
C VAL A 208 -5.29 -8.82 9.39
N SER A 209 -4.99 -7.61 9.83
CA SER A 209 -4.70 -7.30 11.22
C SER A 209 -5.76 -6.37 11.79
N LEU A 210 -6.52 -6.86 12.74
CA LEU A 210 -7.56 -6.13 13.43
C LEU A 210 -7.09 -5.81 14.85
N VAL A 211 -7.01 -4.54 15.21
CA VAL A 211 -6.54 -4.10 16.51
C VAL A 211 -7.69 -3.50 17.29
N TYR A 212 -8.09 -4.20 18.35
CA TYR A 212 -9.07 -3.65 19.28
C TYR A 212 -8.41 -2.59 20.18
N GLN A 213 -9.21 -1.82 20.87
CA GLN A 213 -8.76 -0.72 21.71
C GLN A 213 -7.75 -1.18 22.78
N PRO A 214 -6.44 -0.93 22.63
CA PRO A 214 -5.46 -1.29 23.65
C PRO A 214 -5.46 -0.26 24.80
N LYS A 215 -4.96 -0.67 25.96
CA LYS A 215 -4.63 0.27 27.04
C LYS A 215 -3.42 1.13 26.62
N LEU A 216 -3.26 2.33 27.22
CA LEU A 216 -2.14 3.23 26.88
C LEU A 216 -0.75 2.56 27.00
N THR A 217 -0.54 1.74 28.04
CA THR A 217 0.70 0.97 28.21
C THR A 217 0.93 -0.04 27.08
N GLN A 218 -0.14 -0.62 26.54
CA GLN A 218 -0.08 -1.57 25.44
C GLN A 218 0.20 -0.89 24.09
N LEU A 219 -0.07 0.41 23.95
CA LEU A 219 0.30 1.16 22.74
C LEU A 219 1.82 1.26 22.59
N VAL A 220 2.55 1.45 23.67
CA VAL A 220 4.03 1.49 23.65
C VAL A 220 4.59 0.12 23.30
N GLU A 221 4.05 -0.95 23.90
CA GLU A 221 4.39 -2.33 23.56
C GLU A 221 4.10 -2.63 22.08
N GLY A 222 2.91 -2.25 21.62
CA GLY A 222 2.50 -2.44 20.22
C GLY A 222 3.40 -1.71 19.22
N PHE A 223 3.83 -0.50 19.56
CA PHE A 223 4.79 0.26 18.74
C PHE A 223 6.15 -0.45 18.67
N TRP A 224 6.67 -0.93 19.81
CA TRP A 224 7.91 -1.68 19.86
C TRP A 224 7.83 -2.97 19.02
N LEU A 225 6.73 -3.71 19.15
CA LEU A 225 6.50 -4.93 18.37
C LEU A 225 6.35 -4.63 16.86
N LEU A 226 5.77 -3.48 16.50
CA LEU A 226 5.68 -3.05 15.11
C LEU A 226 7.07 -2.79 14.50
N VAL A 227 7.93 -2.06 15.22
CA VAL A 227 9.30 -1.75 14.78
C VAL A 227 10.16 -3.00 14.67
N THR A 228 9.96 -3.97 15.56
CA THR A 228 10.71 -5.25 15.57
C THR A 228 10.08 -6.33 14.65
N ASN A 229 9.11 -5.99 13.81
CA ASN A 229 8.38 -6.93 12.94
C ASN A 229 7.66 -8.08 13.68
N LYS A 230 7.33 -7.88 14.96
CA LYS A 230 6.61 -8.84 15.80
C LYS A 230 5.19 -8.39 16.15
N PHE A 231 4.62 -7.50 15.36
CA PHE A 231 3.32 -6.85 15.61
C PHE A 231 2.19 -7.84 15.89
N LEU A 232 2.15 -8.97 15.19
CA LEU A 232 1.11 -9.99 15.36
C LEU A 232 1.16 -10.70 16.73
N ASN A 233 2.25 -10.56 17.48
CA ASN A 233 2.37 -11.13 18.84
C ASN A 233 1.70 -10.27 19.92
N HIS A 234 1.25 -9.07 19.57
CA HIS A 234 0.58 -8.20 20.52
C HIS A 234 -0.83 -8.72 20.83
N ARG A 235 -1.19 -8.78 22.11
CA ARG A 235 -2.46 -9.36 22.61
C ARG A 235 -3.75 -8.69 22.09
N SER A 236 -3.66 -7.43 21.65
CA SER A 236 -4.79 -6.70 21.08
C SER A 236 -4.89 -6.82 19.57
N VAL A 237 -3.96 -7.53 18.93
CA VAL A 237 -3.95 -7.77 17.49
C VAL A 237 -4.56 -9.12 17.20
N HIS A 238 -5.56 -9.13 16.33
CA HIS A 238 -6.26 -10.32 15.87
C HIS A 238 -5.97 -10.50 14.39
N PRO A 239 -5.09 -11.45 14.03
CA PRO A 239 -4.76 -11.74 12.64
C PRO A 239 -5.80 -12.65 12.01
N TYR A 240 -6.13 -12.36 10.74
CA TYR A 240 -6.95 -13.22 9.90
C TYR A 240 -6.28 -13.38 8.54
N ARG A 241 -6.69 -14.41 7.82
CA ARG A 241 -6.35 -14.63 6.42
C ARG A 241 -7.62 -14.94 5.65
N THR A 242 -7.86 -14.21 4.56
CA THR A 242 -9.13 -14.27 3.83
C THR A 242 -8.95 -13.89 2.37
N ARG A 243 -9.97 -14.12 1.55
CA ARG A 243 -10.06 -13.57 0.19
C ARG A 243 -10.90 -12.31 0.13
N GLU A 244 -11.69 -12.06 1.17
CA GLU A 244 -12.64 -10.95 1.18
C GLU A 244 -12.88 -10.43 2.60
N VAL A 245 -13.02 -9.11 2.71
CA VAL A 245 -13.46 -8.39 3.91
C VAL A 245 -14.62 -7.50 3.51
N GLU A 246 -15.77 -7.66 4.16
CA GLU A 246 -16.93 -6.78 4.04
C GLU A 246 -16.99 -5.85 5.26
N LEU A 247 -17.02 -4.53 5.03
CA LEU A 247 -17.21 -3.53 6.07
C LEU A 247 -18.55 -2.84 5.86
N ARG A 248 -19.49 -3.12 6.74
CA ARG A 248 -20.84 -2.55 6.70
C ARG A 248 -20.89 -1.16 7.37
N GLN A 249 -20.04 -0.94 8.36
CA GLN A 249 -19.95 0.34 9.07
C GLN A 249 -18.51 0.59 9.53
N THR A 250 -18.02 1.82 9.37
CA THR A 250 -16.67 2.25 9.78
C THR A 250 -16.67 3.48 10.69
N ALA A 251 -17.83 4.00 11.09
CA ALA A 251 -18.00 5.21 11.92
C ALA A 251 -17.13 6.40 11.41
N HIS A 252 -17.11 6.63 10.10
CA HIS A 252 -16.32 7.67 9.44
C HIS A 252 -14.79 7.56 9.66
N ALA A 253 -14.29 6.37 9.98
CA ALA A 253 -12.87 6.13 10.09
C ALA A 253 -12.18 6.51 8.77
N PRO A 254 -11.05 7.23 8.82
CA PRO A 254 -10.29 7.52 7.63
C PRO A 254 -9.75 6.25 7.00
N VAL A 255 -9.68 6.24 5.68
CA VAL A 255 -9.21 5.11 4.88
C VAL A 255 -8.01 5.55 4.05
N SER A 256 -6.95 4.78 4.06
CA SER A 256 -5.80 4.95 3.18
C SER A 256 -5.49 3.69 2.40
N VAL A 257 -5.08 3.85 1.15
CA VAL A 257 -4.70 2.79 0.22
C VAL A 257 -3.27 3.06 -0.23
N ASP A 258 -2.35 2.17 0.07
CA ASP A 258 -0.91 2.32 -0.18
C ASP A 258 -0.39 3.74 0.16
N GLY A 259 -0.79 4.25 1.34
CA GLY A 259 -0.39 5.56 1.84
C GLY A 259 -1.16 6.76 1.28
N ARG A 260 -2.08 6.59 0.34
CA ARG A 260 -2.99 7.63 -0.13
C ARG A 260 -4.32 7.57 0.60
N LEU A 261 -4.74 8.71 1.13
CA LEU A 261 -6.08 8.83 1.71
C LEU A 261 -7.12 8.73 0.59
N LEU A 262 -8.06 7.85 0.77
CA LEU A 262 -9.34 7.97 0.10
C LEU A 262 -10.09 9.16 0.73
N GLY A 263 -10.79 9.94 -0.09
CA GLY A 263 -11.76 10.92 0.45
C GLY A 263 -12.66 10.21 1.46
N THR A 264 -13.45 10.95 2.25
CA THR A 264 -14.38 10.31 3.21
C THR A 264 -15.48 9.57 2.44
N PRO A 265 -15.33 8.27 2.16
CA PRO A 265 -16.38 7.51 1.51
C PRO A 265 -17.57 7.36 2.45
N GLN A 266 -18.75 7.28 1.89
CA GLN A 266 -19.97 6.99 2.65
C GLN A 266 -20.38 5.54 2.38
N GLY A 267 -20.72 4.81 3.43
CA GLY A 267 -21.34 3.49 3.31
C GLY A 267 -20.39 2.32 3.51
N GLU A 268 -20.66 1.28 2.75
CA GLU A 268 -19.99 -0.03 2.86
C GLU A 268 -18.73 -0.08 2.00
N TYR A 269 -17.76 -0.87 2.49
CA TYR A 269 -16.58 -1.23 1.72
C TYR A 269 -16.54 -2.72 1.51
N ARG A 270 -16.05 -3.11 0.34
CA ARG A 270 -15.73 -4.49 0.02
C ARG A 270 -14.28 -4.56 -0.43
N ILE A 271 -13.48 -5.36 0.28
CA ILE A 271 -12.06 -5.54 -0.03
C ILE A 271 -11.86 -6.98 -0.46
N THR A 272 -11.34 -7.20 -1.68
CA THR A 272 -11.12 -8.52 -2.28
C THR A 272 -9.70 -8.64 -2.79
N VAL A 273 -9.23 -9.86 -3.01
CA VAL A 273 -8.00 -10.13 -3.77
C VAL A 273 -8.32 -10.41 -5.23
N GLU A 274 -7.54 -9.81 -6.12
CA GLU A 274 -7.53 -10.08 -7.57
C GLU A 274 -6.22 -10.84 -7.86
N GLN A 275 -6.35 -12.10 -8.28
CA GLN A 275 -5.20 -13.01 -8.37
C GLN A 275 -4.46 -12.85 -9.69
N GLU A 276 -3.12 -12.82 -9.63
CA GLU A 276 -2.21 -12.89 -10.77
C GLU A 276 -2.50 -11.89 -11.90
N VAL A 277 -2.85 -10.65 -11.53
CA VAL A 277 -3.36 -9.65 -12.49
C VAL A 277 -2.30 -8.71 -13.06
N ILE A 278 -1.11 -8.65 -12.47
CA ILE A 278 0.01 -7.79 -12.92
C ILE A 278 1.29 -8.60 -13.07
N ASN A 279 1.99 -8.41 -14.19
CA ASN A 279 3.34 -8.92 -14.36
C ASN A 279 4.32 -7.97 -13.70
N PHE A 280 5.15 -8.48 -12.79
CA PHE A 280 6.10 -7.70 -12.04
C PHE A 280 7.51 -8.27 -12.15
N LEU A 281 8.52 -7.37 -12.36
CA LEU A 281 9.92 -7.76 -12.35
C LEU A 281 10.37 -8.10 -10.93
N ILE A 282 11.03 -9.23 -10.80
CA ILE A 282 11.57 -9.73 -9.54
C ILE A 282 13.07 -9.99 -9.69
N PRO A 283 13.85 -9.99 -8.59
CA PRO A 283 15.28 -10.30 -8.59
C PRO A 283 15.64 -11.69 -9.09
#